data_ff8059763cc79a9897eda77598711676
#
_entry.id   ff8059763cc79a9897eda77598711676
#
_cell.length_a   1.000
_cell.length_b   1.000
_cell.length_c   1.000
_cell.angle_alpha   90.00
_cell.angle_beta   90.00
_cell.angle_gamma   90.00
#
_symmetry.space_group_name_H-M   'P 1'
#
loop_
_entity.id
_entity.type
_entity.pdbx_description
1 polymer ?
#
loop_
_entity_poly.entity_id
_entity_poly.type
_entity_poly.pdbx_seq_one_letter_code
_entity_poly.pdbx_strand_id
1 'polypeptide(L)'
;YEKMYPKELSGGMKQRVGFARALAVEPDILLLDEPFSALDIYTAHKIKTDLTELWENEQIKTRSMILVTHNVEEAVMMSDRVLVWDSNPGKITDEFVIEIPRHERNKRSVLDLVEEISNHHHMQIANAEDKRSNQLKKPS
;
A
#
# COMPACT_ATOMS: atom_id res chain seq x y z
N TYR A 1 -16.02 -17.65 15.14
CA TYR A 1 -14.73 -18.12 14.55
C TYR A 1 -13.66 -18.47 15.60
N GLU A 2 -13.86 -18.16 16.87
CA GLU A 2 -12.87 -18.38 17.97
C GLU A 2 -12.41 -19.85 18.13
N LYS A 3 -13.25 -20.80 17.68
CA LYS A 3 -12.97 -22.24 17.78
C LYS A 3 -12.41 -22.86 16.49
N MET A 4 -12.21 -22.06 15.43
CA MET A 4 -11.71 -22.55 14.15
C MET A 4 -10.18 -22.66 14.14
N TYR A 5 -9.67 -23.74 13.56
CA TYR A 5 -8.24 -23.86 13.33
C TYR A 5 -7.78 -22.98 12.16
N PRO A 6 -6.51 -22.52 12.14
CA PRO A 6 -6.00 -21.63 11.08
C PRO A 6 -6.21 -22.16 9.65
N LYS A 7 -6.21 -23.48 9.45
CA LYS A 7 -6.45 -24.13 8.16
C LYS A 7 -7.90 -23.99 7.64
N GLU A 8 -8.83 -23.74 8.56
CA GLU A 8 -10.28 -23.61 8.26
C GLU A 8 -10.67 -22.15 7.95
N LEU A 9 -9.75 -21.20 8.16
CA LEU A 9 -9.98 -19.78 7.90
C LEU A 9 -9.85 -19.48 6.40
N SER A 10 -10.77 -18.66 5.88
CA SER A 10 -10.64 -18.05 4.55
C SER A 10 -9.42 -17.12 4.48
N GLY A 11 -9.00 -16.73 3.26
CA GLY A 11 -7.90 -15.77 3.07
C GLY A 11 -8.13 -14.46 3.83
N GLY A 12 -9.31 -13.87 3.69
CA GLY A 12 -9.67 -12.64 4.41
C GLY A 12 -9.73 -12.79 5.92
N MET A 13 -10.16 -13.95 6.42
CA MET A 13 -10.14 -14.24 7.86
C MET A 13 -8.71 -14.35 8.40
N LYS A 14 -7.81 -15.03 7.67
CA LYS A 14 -6.38 -15.11 8.01
C LYS A 14 -5.76 -13.72 8.05
N GLN A 15 -6.09 -12.87 7.07
CA GLN A 15 -5.58 -11.50 7.02
C GLN A 15 -6.04 -10.68 8.23
N ARG A 16 -7.35 -10.75 8.59
CA ARG A 16 -7.86 -10.09 9.81
C ARG A 16 -7.17 -10.58 11.08
N VAL A 17 -6.90 -11.87 11.19
CA VAL A 17 -6.11 -12.41 12.31
C VAL A 17 -4.69 -11.86 12.30
N GLY A 18 -4.07 -11.72 11.13
CA GLY A 18 -2.76 -11.09 10.96
C GLY A 18 -2.75 -9.64 11.46
N PHE A 19 -3.72 -8.83 11.04
CA PHE A 19 -3.90 -7.45 11.55
C PHE A 19 -4.12 -7.42 13.06
N ALA A 20 -5.05 -8.23 13.57
CA ALA A 20 -5.33 -8.29 15.00
C ALA A 20 -4.08 -8.64 15.82
N ARG A 21 -3.26 -9.59 15.34
CA ARG A 21 -1.99 -9.96 15.99
C ARG A 21 -0.97 -8.82 15.97
N ALA A 22 -0.85 -8.12 14.83
CA ALA A 22 0.08 -7.01 14.69
C ALA A 22 -0.30 -5.82 15.58
N LEU A 23 -1.60 -5.56 15.74
CA LEU A 23 -2.11 -4.47 16.57
C LEU A 23 -2.15 -4.83 18.07
N ALA A 24 -2.27 -6.12 18.42
CA ALA A 24 -2.36 -6.56 19.82
C ALA A 24 -1.09 -6.27 20.65
N VAL A 25 0.05 -6.06 20.01
CA VAL A 25 1.30 -5.67 20.69
C VAL A 25 1.46 -4.15 20.81
N GLU A 26 0.44 -3.38 20.39
CA GLU A 26 0.40 -1.91 20.43
C GLU A 26 1.67 -1.25 19.82
N PRO A 27 2.01 -1.53 18.55
CA PRO A 27 3.25 -1.05 17.95
C PRO A 27 3.19 0.47 17.72
N ASP A 28 4.30 1.17 17.91
CA ASP A 28 4.44 2.58 17.49
C ASP A 28 4.37 2.73 15.97
N ILE A 29 4.93 1.76 15.23
CA ILE A 29 4.98 1.74 13.76
C ILE A 29 4.42 0.40 13.28
N LEU A 30 3.44 0.45 12.36
CA LEU A 30 2.87 -0.72 11.70
C LEU A 30 3.40 -0.81 10.26
N LEU A 31 4.03 -1.94 9.94
CA LEU A 31 4.53 -2.22 8.59
C LEU A 31 3.57 -3.19 7.89
N LEU A 32 3.09 -2.80 6.72
CA LEU A 32 2.12 -3.53 5.91
C LEU A 32 2.74 -3.80 4.52
N ASP A 33 3.04 -5.05 4.23
CA ASP A 33 3.62 -5.47 2.95
C ASP A 33 2.56 -6.22 2.14
N GLU A 34 2.09 -5.60 1.04
CA GLU A 34 1.03 -6.10 0.15
C GLU A 34 -0.19 -6.65 0.90
N PRO A 35 -0.72 -5.93 1.91
CA PRO A 35 -1.64 -6.51 2.89
C PRO A 35 -3.00 -6.89 2.31
N PHE A 36 -3.34 -6.40 1.11
CA PHE A 36 -4.65 -6.61 0.50
C PHE A 36 -4.61 -7.39 -0.81
N SER A 37 -3.41 -7.74 -1.31
CA SER A 37 -3.21 -8.34 -2.64
C SER A 37 -3.89 -9.71 -2.84
N ALA A 38 -4.03 -10.49 -1.77
CA ALA A 38 -4.64 -11.82 -1.78
C ALA A 38 -6.14 -11.83 -1.43
N LEU A 39 -6.78 -10.66 -1.36
CA LEU A 39 -8.17 -10.50 -0.94
C LEU A 39 -9.09 -10.16 -2.11
N ASP A 40 -10.34 -10.61 -2.01
CA ASP A 40 -11.40 -10.10 -2.89
C ASP A 40 -11.69 -8.61 -2.58
N ILE A 41 -12.26 -7.93 -3.56
CA ILE A 41 -12.50 -6.47 -3.53
C ILE A 41 -13.30 -6.04 -2.29
N TYR A 42 -14.34 -6.80 -1.92
CA TYR A 42 -15.20 -6.44 -0.78
C TYR A 42 -14.49 -6.61 0.55
N THR A 43 -13.77 -7.73 0.72
CA THR A 43 -12.97 -8.00 1.92
C THR A 43 -11.84 -6.99 2.07
N ALA A 44 -11.13 -6.69 0.99
CA ALA A 44 -10.07 -5.68 0.99
C ALA A 44 -10.61 -4.29 1.39
N HIS A 45 -11.72 -3.86 0.77
CA HIS A 45 -12.35 -2.58 1.09
C HIS A 45 -12.74 -2.50 2.56
N LYS A 46 -13.40 -3.55 3.09
CA LYS A 46 -13.80 -3.55 4.50
C LYS A 46 -12.61 -3.48 5.45
N ILE A 47 -11.54 -4.22 5.21
CA ILE A 47 -10.36 -4.19 6.09
C ILE A 47 -9.67 -2.81 6.01
N LYS A 48 -9.58 -2.19 4.83
CA LYS A 48 -9.04 -0.84 4.67
C LYS A 48 -9.84 0.17 5.49
N THR A 49 -11.17 0.13 5.37
CA THR A 49 -12.06 1.00 6.13
C THR A 49 -11.89 0.77 7.63
N ASP A 50 -11.98 -0.49 8.09
CA ASP A 50 -11.85 -0.84 9.51
C ASP A 50 -10.50 -0.33 10.08
N LEU A 51 -9.38 -0.52 9.35
CA LEU A 51 -8.05 -0.09 9.78
C LEU A 51 -7.93 1.45 9.84
N THR A 52 -8.45 2.14 8.83
CA THR A 52 -8.44 3.60 8.78
C THR A 52 -9.29 4.19 9.91
N GLU A 53 -10.49 3.66 10.14
CA GLU A 53 -11.36 4.09 11.23
C GLU A 53 -10.73 3.88 12.62
N LEU A 54 -10.10 2.72 12.85
CA LEU A 54 -9.40 2.43 14.11
C LEU A 54 -8.27 3.45 14.37
N TRP A 55 -7.57 3.87 13.33
CA TRP A 55 -6.47 4.81 13.46
C TRP A 55 -6.96 6.25 13.61
N GLU A 56 -7.89 6.69 12.78
CA GLU A 56 -8.43 8.06 12.84
C GLU A 56 -9.18 8.35 14.13
N ASN A 57 -9.85 7.33 14.70
CA ASN A 57 -10.54 7.44 15.97
C ASN A 57 -9.63 7.19 17.20
N GLU A 58 -8.31 7.14 17.00
CA GLU A 58 -7.33 6.90 18.08
C GLU A 58 -7.60 5.62 18.90
N GLN A 59 -8.24 4.63 18.29
CA GLN A 59 -8.55 3.35 18.94
C GLN A 59 -7.36 2.40 19.01
N ILE A 60 -6.27 2.74 18.28
CA ILE A 60 -4.99 2.03 18.31
C ILE A 60 -3.87 3.03 18.64
N LYS A 61 -2.83 2.54 19.33
CA LYS A 61 -1.69 3.38 19.75
C LYS A 61 -0.66 3.61 18.65
N THR A 62 -0.84 2.98 17.50
CA THR A 62 0.06 3.09 16.35
C THR A 62 0.16 4.54 15.87
N ARG A 63 1.37 5.09 15.88
CA ARG A 63 1.66 6.49 15.53
C ARG A 63 1.90 6.68 14.03
N SER A 64 2.39 5.65 13.36
CA SER A 64 2.68 5.66 11.92
C SER A 64 2.42 4.31 11.30
N MET A 65 1.98 4.32 10.04
CA MET A 65 1.85 3.12 9.22
C MET A 65 2.68 3.28 7.95
N ILE A 66 3.40 2.24 7.58
CA ILE A 66 4.11 2.15 6.29
C ILE A 66 3.44 1.06 5.49
N LEU A 67 2.87 1.44 4.35
CA LEU A 67 2.20 0.55 3.42
C LEU A 67 3.07 0.35 2.19
N VAL A 68 3.44 -0.88 1.90
CA VAL A 68 4.06 -1.28 0.64
C VAL A 68 2.97 -1.90 -0.23
N THR A 69 2.76 -1.34 -1.41
CA THR A 69 1.76 -1.83 -2.38
C THR A 69 2.16 -1.44 -3.80
N HIS A 70 1.76 -2.24 -4.77
CA HIS A 70 1.86 -1.90 -6.20
C HIS A 70 0.59 -1.21 -6.73
N ASN A 71 -0.43 -1.05 -5.90
CA ASN A 71 -1.69 -0.42 -6.27
C ASN A 71 -1.66 1.07 -5.89
N VAL A 72 -1.51 1.95 -6.90
CA VAL A 72 -1.41 3.40 -6.70
C VAL A 72 -2.68 3.98 -6.08
N GLU A 73 -3.88 3.53 -6.49
CA GLU A 73 -5.15 3.97 -5.88
C GLU A 73 -5.18 3.67 -4.37
N GLU A 74 -4.70 2.50 -4.00
CA GLU A 74 -4.59 2.07 -2.60
C GLU A 74 -3.63 2.96 -1.80
N ALA A 75 -2.45 3.23 -2.37
CA ALA A 75 -1.47 4.12 -1.75
C ALA A 75 -2.05 5.52 -1.52
N VAL A 76 -2.69 6.11 -2.54
CA VAL A 76 -3.28 7.46 -2.46
C VAL A 76 -4.47 7.52 -1.49
N MET A 77 -5.32 6.48 -1.48
CA MET A 77 -6.49 6.45 -0.60
C MET A 77 -6.13 6.36 0.88
N MET A 78 -5.04 5.64 1.23
CA MET A 78 -4.72 5.31 2.61
C MET A 78 -3.60 6.15 3.24
N SER A 79 -2.68 6.72 2.43
CA SER A 79 -1.47 7.36 2.95
C SER A 79 -1.56 8.89 2.92
N ASP A 80 -0.80 9.56 3.78
CA ASP A 80 -0.59 11.02 3.72
C ASP A 80 0.53 11.37 2.75
N ARG A 81 1.40 10.39 2.46
CA ARG A 81 2.58 10.55 1.62
C ARG A 81 2.86 9.26 0.87
N VAL A 82 3.07 9.37 -0.43
CA VAL A 82 3.43 8.26 -1.31
C VAL A 82 4.86 8.45 -1.78
N LEU A 83 5.67 7.40 -1.61
CA LEU A 83 7.04 7.33 -2.09
C LEU A 83 7.10 6.35 -3.25
N VAL A 84 7.59 6.79 -4.40
CA VAL A 84 7.81 5.93 -5.55
C VAL A 84 9.22 5.35 -5.47
N TRP A 85 9.31 4.03 -5.61
CA TRP A 85 10.55 3.27 -5.44
C TRP A 85 10.98 2.64 -6.76
N ASP A 86 12.26 2.87 -7.14
CA ASP A 86 12.90 2.16 -8.24
C ASP A 86 13.74 0.99 -7.67
N SER A 87 13.69 -0.15 -8.33
CA SER A 87 14.36 -1.39 -7.89
C SER A 87 15.82 -1.50 -8.35
N ASN A 88 16.29 -0.69 -9.31
CA ASN A 88 17.61 -0.86 -9.91
C ASN A 88 18.35 0.46 -10.25
N PRO A 89 19.20 0.99 -9.35
CA PRO A 89 19.38 0.57 -7.95
C PRO A 89 18.17 0.92 -7.10
N GLY A 90 17.97 0.19 -5.99
CA GLY A 90 16.89 0.48 -5.03
C GLY A 90 17.03 1.90 -4.47
N LYS A 91 16.12 2.79 -4.84
CA LYS A 91 16.08 4.19 -4.38
C LYS A 91 14.67 4.76 -4.47
N ILE A 92 14.40 5.72 -3.61
CA ILE A 92 13.22 6.58 -3.74
C ILE A 92 13.49 7.55 -4.90
N THR A 93 12.57 7.64 -5.83
CA THR A 93 12.67 8.48 -7.02
C THR A 93 11.78 9.70 -6.96
N ASP A 94 10.63 9.55 -6.35
CA ASP A 94 9.64 10.62 -6.22
C ASP A 94 8.91 10.52 -4.88
N GLU A 95 8.37 11.64 -4.45
CA GLU A 95 7.56 11.78 -3.24
C GLU A 95 6.36 12.66 -3.53
N PHE A 96 5.17 12.17 -3.18
CA PHE A 96 3.91 12.87 -3.34
C PHE A 96 3.23 13.04 -1.97
N VAL A 97 2.92 14.27 -1.60
CA VAL A 97 2.13 14.59 -0.40
C VAL A 97 0.66 14.64 -0.81
N ILE A 98 -0.18 13.91 -0.08
CA ILE A 98 -1.61 13.82 -0.36
C ILE A 98 -2.34 14.88 0.49
N GLU A 99 -2.60 16.03 -0.10
CA GLU A 99 -3.26 17.16 0.61
C GLU A 99 -4.76 16.98 0.80
N ILE A 100 -5.38 16.05 0.05
CA ILE A 100 -6.82 15.77 0.16
C ILE A 100 -7.09 15.09 1.51
N PRO A 101 -7.94 15.64 2.37
CA PRO A 101 -8.32 15.01 3.65
C PRO A 101 -8.90 13.61 3.42
N ARG A 102 -8.56 12.64 4.27
CA ARG A 102 -8.98 11.24 4.06
C ARG A 102 -10.49 11.07 3.92
N HIS A 103 -11.28 11.76 4.73
CA HIS A 103 -12.75 11.69 4.68
C HIS A 103 -13.36 12.27 3.38
N GLU A 104 -12.58 13.04 2.61
CA GLU A 104 -12.99 13.57 1.29
C GLU A 104 -12.51 12.70 0.14
N ARG A 105 -11.64 11.72 0.41
CA ARG A 105 -11.07 10.85 -0.62
C ARG A 105 -12.10 9.85 -1.12
N ASN A 106 -12.29 9.88 -2.42
CA ASN A 106 -13.05 8.90 -3.18
C ASN A 106 -12.40 8.75 -4.56
N LYS A 107 -12.80 7.75 -5.33
CA LYS A 107 -12.19 7.48 -6.64
C LYS A 107 -12.12 8.69 -7.56
N ARG A 108 -13.11 9.59 -7.50
CA ARG A 108 -13.16 10.77 -8.36
C ARG A 108 -12.23 11.86 -7.86
N SER A 109 -12.19 12.12 -6.55
CA SER A 109 -11.35 13.18 -5.97
C SER A 109 -9.85 12.89 -6.05
N VAL A 110 -9.44 11.62 -6.16
CA VAL A 110 -8.03 11.21 -6.23
C VAL A 110 -7.57 10.82 -7.64
N LEU A 111 -8.46 10.84 -8.64
CA LEU A 111 -8.19 10.31 -9.98
C LEU A 111 -6.95 10.94 -10.63
N ASP A 112 -6.88 12.26 -10.66
CA ASP A 112 -5.79 13.00 -11.29
C ASP A 112 -4.43 12.66 -10.63
N LEU A 113 -4.42 12.54 -9.30
CA LEU A 113 -3.21 12.19 -8.55
C LEU A 113 -2.80 10.74 -8.77
N VAL A 114 -3.77 9.82 -8.87
CA VAL A 114 -3.50 8.41 -9.21
C VAL A 114 -2.91 8.29 -10.60
N GLU A 115 -3.42 9.05 -11.57
CA GLU A 115 -2.87 9.08 -12.94
C GLU A 115 -1.46 9.69 -12.96
N GLU A 116 -1.23 10.78 -12.25
CA GLU A 116 0.08 11.42 -12.13
C GLU A 116 1.13 10.43 -11.59
N ILE A 117 0.87 9.82 -10.44
CA ILE A 117 1.78 8.86 -9.80
C ILE A 117 2.00 7.63 -10.70
N SER A 118 0.94 7.10 -11.33
CA SER A 118 1.03 5.96 -12.24
C SER A 118 1.91 6.25 -13.44
N ASN A 119 1.79 7.45 -14.03
CA ASN A 119 2.61 7.87 -15.16
C ASN A 119 4.09 8.00 -14.77
N HIS A 120 4.39 8.54 -13.59
CA HIS A 120 5.76 8.60 -13.07
C HIS A 120 6.35 7.20 -12.90
N HIS A 121 5.62 6.27 -12.33
CA HIS A 121 6.05 4.89 -12.14
C HIS A 121 6.29 4.18 -13.48
N HIS A 122 5.40 4.32 -14.46
CA HIS A 122 5.56 3.73 -15.80
C HIS A 122 6.75 4.30 -16.56
N MET A 123 6.97 5.61 -16.54
CA MET A 123 8.13 6.23 -17.18
C MET A 123 9.45 5.73 -16.60
N GLN A 124 9.50 5.44 -15.32
CA GLN A 124 10.69 4.90 -14.67
C GLN A 124 10.98 3.46 -15.05
N ILE A 125 9.97 2.61 -15.16
CA ILE A 125 10.12 1.23 -15.65
C ILE A 125 10.66 1.24 -17.08
N ALA A 126 10.09 2.04 -17.97
CA ALA A 126 10.53 2.17 -19.36
C ALA A 126 11.99 2.64 -19.47
N ASN A 127 12.37 3.64 -18.68
CA ASN A 127 13.75 4.14 -18.62
C ASN A 127 14.76 3.10 -18.08
N ALA A 128 14.34 2.26 -17.14
CA ALA A 128 15.16 1.19 -16.59
C ALA A 128 15.39 0.06 -17.60
N GLU A 129 14.37 -0.30 -18.38
CA GLU A 129 14.46 -1.31 -19.44
C GLU A 129 15.35 -0.85 -20.60
N ASP A 130 15.25 0.42 -20.99
CA ASP A 130 16.09 1.00 -22.07
C ASP A 130 17.58 1.03 -21.65
N LYS A 131 17.87 1.39 -20.41
CA LYS A 131 19.23 1.32 -19.85
C LYS A 131 19.80 -0.09 -19.84
N ARG A 132 18.99 -1.10 -19.47
CA ARG A 132 19.42 -2.52 -19.53
C ARG A 132 19.71 -2.98 -20.94
N SER A 133 18.86 -2.63 -21.89
CA SER A 133 19.02 -2.97 -23.32
C SER A 133 20.28 -2.36 -23.89
N ASN A 134 20.63 -1.13 -23.51
CA ASN A 134 21.82 -0.42 -23.98
C ASN A 134 23.12 -0.93 -23.32
N GLN A 135 23.07 -1.45 -22.10
CA GLN A 135 24.23 -2.10 -21.46
C GLN A 135 24.58 -3.44 -22.09
N LEU A 136 23.57 -4.21 -22.53
CA LEU A 136 23.75 -5.50 -23.20
C LEU A 136 24.29 -5.38 -24.64
N LYS A 137 24.19 -4.18 -25.26
CA LYS A 137 24.64 -3.91 -26.65
C LYS A 137 26.07 -3.34 -26.75
N LYS A 138 26.78 -3.10 -25.63
CA LYS A 138 28.19 -2.69 -25.68
C LYS A 138 29.05 -3.92 -25.94
N PRO A 139 29.74 -3.99 -27.13
CA PRO A 139 30.69 -5.07 -27.36
C PRO A 139 31.91 -4.89 -26.45
N SER A 140 32.44 -6.02 -26.01
CA SER A 140 33.72 -6.13 -25.28
C SER A 140 34.89 -5.71 -26.12
#